data_7b202361b95965f0ed4920e5e0d98e3e
#
_entry.id   7b202361b95965f0ed4920e5e0d98e3e
#
_cell.length_a   1.000
_cell.length_b   1.000
_cell.length_c   1.000
_cell.angle_alpha   90.00
_cell.angle_beta   90.00
_cell.angle_gamma   90.00
#
_symmetry.space_group_name_H-M   'P 1'
#
loop_
_entity.id
_entity.type
_entity.pdbx_description
1 polymer ?
#
loop_
_entity_poly.entity_id
_entity_poly.type
_entity_poly.pdbx_seq_one_letter_code
_entity_poly.pdbx_strand_id
1 'polypeptide(L)'
;MPAGKVVSCPLVDEVFVRLRRGRWPLSKGLLVEALLPLGVPTEVAHALAHTVEERLKRLRRKGGVTPRTLRRIFLEEVERELGPEKARLLAKQTLPFEEIFVVEGRKQRPFSKGLLTRSLEDAGFSLREAHELAKAVERRLRLEGVRRIPAKRLEKVVAEEARRLYGPEAGERYRARLLYAGELFVEEAPGAPRVPFSKGILAQSLMAIGLSPDRAFRLAREGAQV
;
A
#
# COMPACT_ATOMS: atom_id res chain seq x y z
N MET A 1 -2.35 13.56 46.71
CA MET A 1 -1.67 13.10 45.47
C MET A 1 -1.95 14.13 44.39
N PRO A 2 -0.98 14.97 43.97
CA PRO A 2 -1.23 15.95 42.91
C PRO A 2 -1.18 15.25 41.55
N ALA A 3 -2.19 15.49 40.74
CA ALA A 3 -2.30 15.05 39.35
C ALA A 3 -1.09 15.51 38.55
N GLY A 4 -0.34 14.55 37.97
CA GLY A 4 0.79 14.84 37.12
C GLY A 4 0.34 15.66 35.90
N LYS A 5 0.86 16.88 35.79
CA LYS A 5 0.78 17.67 34.57
C LYS A 5 1.46 16.87 33.46
N VAL A 6 0.68 16.40 32.50
CA VAL A 6 1.19 15.97 31.21
C VAL A 6 1.89 17.19 30.60
N VAL A 7 3.21 17.14 30.58
CA VAL A 7 4.03 18.12 29.87
C VAL A 7 3.71 17.93 28.37
N SER A 8 2.83 18.77 27.84
CA SER A 8 2.65 18.91 26.41
C SER A 8 3.95 19.46 25.86
N CYS A 9 4.75 18.59 25.25
CA CYS A 9 5.85 19.03 24.39
C CYS A 9 5.27 19.98 23.34
N PRO A 10 5.77 21.21 23.19
CA PRO A 10 5.29 22.11 22.16
C PRO A 10 5.75 21.60 20.80
N LEU A 11 4.94 20.79 20.15
CA LEU A 11 5.01 20.53 18.72
C LEU A 11 4.49 21.78 17.99
N VAL A 12 5.28 22.86 18.13
CA VAL A 12 4.96 24.19 17.66
C VAL A 12 5.31 24.25 16.20
N ASP A 13 4.70 23.89 15.24
CA ASP A 13 4.80 24.12 13.79
C ASP A 13 4.65 22.88 12.89
N GLU A 14 4.09 21.78 13.38
CA GLU A 14 3.80 20.68 12.49
C GLU A 14 2.55 20.94 11.65
N VAL A 15 2.69 20.70 10.34
CA VAL A 15 1.56 20.69 9.41
C VAL A 15 0.92 19.30 9.45
N PHE A 16 -0.38 19.24 9.72
CA PHE A 16 -1.15 18.00 9.68
C PHE A 16 -1.99 17.93 8.42
N VAL A 17 -1.99 16.75 7.78
CA VAL A 17 -2.88 16.41 6.68
C VAL A 17 -4.07 15.64 7.25
N ARG A 18 -5.28 16.10 6.97
CA ARG A 18 -6.53 15.50 7.42
C ARG A 18 -7.00 14.45 6.42
N LEU A 19 -6.86 13.18 6.79
CA LEU A 19 -7.38 12.03 6.06
C LEU A 19 -8.70 11.53 6.69
N ARG A 20 -9.37 10.57 6.04
CA ARG A 20 -10.61 9.96 6.56
C ARG A 20 -10.44 9.32 7.95
N ARG A 21 -9.26 8.77 8.25
CA ARG A 21 -8.95 8.06 9.51
C ARG A 21 -8.21 8.90 10.54
N GLY A 22 -8.21 10.23 10.41
CA GLY A 22 -7.55 11.10 11.36
C GLY A 22 -6.63 12.15 10.73
N ARG A 23 -5.77 12.72 11.57
CA ARG A 23 -4.77 13.71 11.16
C ARG A 23 -3.39 13.08 11.24
N TRP A 24 -2.60 13.27 10.19
CA TRP A 24 -1.23 12.75 10.11
C TRP A 24 -0.27 13.91 9.87
N PRO A 25 0.90 13.91 10.48
CA PRO A 25 1.90 14.93 10.20
C PRO A 25 2.30 14.86 8.71
N LEU A 26 2.53 16.03 8.13
CA LEU A 26 3.03 16.12 6.75
C LEU A 26 4.42 15.50 6.67
N SER A 27 4.56 14.45 5.88
CA SER A 27 5.87 13.89 5.56
C SER A 27 6.43 14.56 4.31
N LYS A 28 7.51 15.34 4.46
CA LYS A 28 8.24 15.92 3.32
C LYS A 28 8.77 14.85 2.38
N GLY A 29 9.14 13.68 2.90
CA GLY A 29 9.58 12.53 2.10
C GLY A 29 8.57 12.11 1.05
N LEU A 30 7.26 12.18 1.34
CA LEU A 30 6.20 11.88 0.36
C LEU A 30 6.16 12.89 -0.80
N LEU A 31 6.49 14.16 -0.54
CA LEU A 31 6.58 15.19 -1.59
C LEU A 31 7.81 14.97 -2.46
N VAL A 32 8.94 14.64 -1.84
CA VAL A 32 10.19 14.28 -2.54
C VAL A 32 9.96 13.03 -3.41
N GLU A 33 9.36 11.97 -2.85
CA GLU A 33 9.05 10.74 -3.57
C GLU A 33 8.20 10.97 -4.82
N ALA A 34 7.29 11.95 -4.80
CA ALA A 34 6.47 12.31 -5.95
C ALA A 34 7.27 13.00 -7.08
N LEU A 35 8.39 13.65 -6.77
CA LEU A 35 9.19 14.40 -7.72
C LEU A 35 10.30 13.57 -8.38
N LEU A 36 10.84 12.57 -7.69
CA LEU A 36 11.94 11.74 -8.20
C LEU A 36 11.63 11.07 -9.55
N PRO A 37 10.41 10.52 -9.79
CA PRO A 37 10.08 9.93 -11.09
C PRO A 37 10.06 10.94 -12.25
N LEU A 38 10.00 12.24 -11.96
CA LEU A 38 10.03 13.31 -12.95
C LEU A 38 11.47 13.77 -13.28
N GLY A 39 12.47 13.06 -12.75
CA GLY A 39 13.89 13.40 -12.96
C GLY A 39 14.31 14.68 -12.21
N VAL A 40 13.63 15.03 -11.12
CA VAL A 40 14.02 16.17 -10.29
C VAL A 40 15.17 15.75 -9.38
N PRO A 41 16.30 16.50 -9.35
CA PRO A 41 17.38 16.20 -8.41
C PRO A 41 16.90 16.19 -6.96
N THR A 42 17.48 15.32 -6.14
CA THR A 42 17.05 15.10 -4.75
C THR A 42 17.10 16.38 -3.92
N GLU A 43 18.14 17.20 -4.08
CA GLU A 43 18.32 18.46 -3.36
C GLU A 43 17.22 19.47 -3.72
N VAL A 44 16.87 19.57 -5.01
CA VAL A 44 15.79 20.44 -5.49
C VAL A 44 14.43 19.94 -4.98
N ALA A 45 14.21 18.62 -4.99
CA ALA A 45 13.00 18.03 -4.45
C ALA A 45 12.82 18.30 -2.94
N HIS A 46 13.91 18.23 -2.16
CA HIS A 46 13.90 18.57 -0.74
C HIS A 46 13.64 20.06 -0.49
N ALA A 47 14.28 20.95 -1.23
CA ALA A 47 14.06 22.39 -1.14
C ALA A 47 12.60 22.75 -1.44
N LEU A 48 12.04 22.17 -2.50
CA LEU A 48 10.65 22.39 -2.86
C LEU A 48 9.67 21.85 -1.81
N ALA A 49 9.94 20.64 -1.27
CA ALA A 49 9.14 20.08 -0.19
C ALA A 49 9.14 20.97 1.07
N HIS A 50 10.28 21.60 1.37
CA HIS A 50 10.39 22.58 2.47
C HIS A 50 9.56 23.84 2.17
N THR A 51 9.65 24.40 0.96
CA THR A 51 8.85 25.56 0.54
C THR A 51 7.36 25.30 0.66
N VAL A 52 6.90 24.12 0.25
CA VAL A 52 5.49 23.69 0.40
C VAL A 52 5.10 23.63 1.86
N GLU A 53 5.92 23.06 2.74
CA GLU A 53 5.67 23.02 4.18
C GLU A 53 5.52 24.41 4.77
N GLU A 54 6.44 25.32 4.48
CA GLU A 54 6.42 26.70 4.97
C GLU A 54 5.18 27.47 4.49
N ARG A 55 4.79 27.27 3.24
CA ARG A 55 3.57 27.86 2.71
C ARG A 55 2.31 27.31 3.41
N LEU A 56 2.28 26.03 3.74
CA LEU A 56 1.20 25.40 4.50
C LEU A 56 1.15 25.90 5.95
N LYS A 57 2.29 26.10 6.60
CA LYS A 57 2.38 26.70 7.95
C LYS A 57 1.74 28.09 7.99
N ARG A 58 2.01 28.92 6.98
CA ARG A 58 1.43 30.27 6.88
C ARG A 58 -0.10 30.25 6.74
N LEU A 59 -0.68 29.22 6.18
CA LEU A 59 -2.13 29.08 6.03
C LEU A 59 -2.88 28.78 7.34
N ARG A 60 -2.17 28.44 8.42
CA ARG A 60 -2.66 28.19 9.81
C ARG A 60 -4.14 27.83 9.89
N ARG A 61 -4.52 26.64 9.47
CA ARG A 61 -5.91 26.16 9.63
C ARG A 61 -6.02 25.29 10.88
N LYS A 62 -6.86 25.71 11.84
CA LYS A 62 -7.28 24.84 12.95
C LYS A 62 -7.84 23.54 12.37
N GLY A 63 -7.18 22.39 12.61
CA GLY A 63 -7.63 21.09 12.11
C GLY A 63 -6.85 20.48 10.95
N GLY A 64 -5.80 21.13 10.46
CA GLY A 64 -4.93 20.62 9.39
C GLY A 64 -5.42 20.93 7.98
N VAL A 65 -4.60 20.58 6.98
CA VAL A 65 -4.88 20.78 5.56
C VAL A 65 -5.51 19.52 4.95
N THR A 66 -6.38 19.71 3.95
CA THR A 66 -6.92 18.56 3.20
C THR A 66 -5.92 18.09 2.14
N PRO A 67 -5.94 16.83 1.71
CA PRO A 67 -5.13 16.35 0.58
C PRO A 67 -5.31 17.19 -0.69
N ARG A 68 -6.55 17.67 -0.93
CA ARG A 68 -6.86 18.55 -2.06
C ARG A 68 -6.13 19.90 -1.96
N THR A 69 -6.08 20.50 -0.77
CA THR A 69 -5.36 21.74 -0.52
C THR A 69 -3.85 21.53 -0.66
N LEU A 70 -3.32 20.44 -0.08
CA LEU A 70 -1.91 20.07 -0.22
C LEU A 70 -1.54 19.88 -1.69
N ARG A 71 -2.33 19.10 -2.44
CA ARG A 71 -2.12 18.89 -3.87
C ARG A 71 -2.07 20.21 -4.65
N ARG A 72 -3.01 21.10 -4.43
CA ARG A 72 -3.05 22.39 -5.13
C ARG A 72 -1.79 23.20 -4.86
N ILE A 73 -1.40 23.37 -3.60
CA ILE A 73 -0.20 24.13 -3.22
C ILE A 73 1.05 23.48 -3.79
N PHE A 74 1.14 22.16 -3.71
CA PHE A 74 2.28 21.41 -4.25
C PHE A 74 2.43 21.61 -5.76
N LEU A 75 1.34 21.54 -6.53
CA LEU A 75 1.36 21.77 -7.97
C LEU A 75 1.74 23.22 -8.31
N GLU A 76 1.20 24.20 -7.59
CA GLU A 76 1.55 25.62 -7.76
C GLU A 76 3.06 25.87 -7.52
N GLU A 77 3.65 25.25 -6.47
CA GLU A 77 5.09 25.39 -6.21
C GLU A 77 5.93 24.68 -7.27
N VAL A 78 5.50 23.48 -7.72
CA VAL A 78 6.18 22.76 -8.81
C VAL A 78 6.13 23.56 -10.11
N GLU A 79 5.01 24.17 -10.44
CA GLU A 79 4.88 25.01 -11.64
C GLU A 79 5.80 26.22 -11.57
N ARG A 80 5.88 26.88 -10.40
CA ARG A 80 6.72 28.04 -10.20
C ARG A 80 8.22 27.73 -10.29
N GLU A 81 8.67 26.64 -9.68
CA GLU A 81 10.09 26.31 -9.55
C GLU A 81 10.63 25.43 -10.70
N LEU A 82 9.80 24.55 -11.26
CA LEU A 82 10.20 23.51 -12.22
C LEU A 82 9.52 23.66 -13.58
N GLY A 83 8.60 24.62 -13.70
CA GLY A 83 7.88 24.93 -14.92
C GLY A 83 6.59 24.11 -15.14
N PRO A 84 5.77 24.55 -16.11
CA PRO A 84 4.43 24.01 -16.34
C PRO A 84 4.44 22.55 -16.83
N GLU A 85 5.49 22.11 -17.51
CA GLU A 85 5.56 20.73 -18.01
C GLU A 85 5.63 19.71 -16.86
N LYS A 86 6.51 19.93 -15.88
CA LYS A 86 6.64 19.06 -14.70
C LYS A 86 5.39 19.12 -13.84
N ALA A 87 4.76 20.28 -13.70
CA ALA A 87 3.48 20.43 -13.02
C ALA A 87 2.37 19.62 -13.71
N ARG A 88 2.27 19.64 -15.03
CA ARG A 88 1.30 18.84 -15.80
C ARG A 88 1.53 17.33 -15.65
N LEU A 89 2.81 16.88 -15.68
CA LEU A 89 3.13 15.47 -15.46
C LEU A 89 2.75 15.03 -14.04
N LEU A 90 3.08 15.84 -13.03
CA LEU A 90 2.71 15.57 -11.65
C LEU A 90 1.18 15.59 -11.43
N ALA A 91 0.47 16.49 -12.11
CA ALA A 91 -0.98 16.58 -12.03
C ALA A 91 -1.72 15.34 -12.55
N LYS A 92 -1.11 14.59 -13.46
CA LYS A 92 -1.67 13.33 -13.97
C LYS A 92 -1.51 12.16 -13.00
N GLN A 93 -0.60 12.25 -12.03
CA GLN A 93 -0.30 11.18 -11.10
C GLN A 93 -1.26 11.19 -9.89
N THR A 94 -1.39 10.04 -9.24
CA THR A 94 -1.93 9.95 -7.87
C THR A 94 -0.77 10.13 -6.89
N LEU A 95 -0.83 11.21 -6.11
CA LEU A 95 0.28 11.58 -5.23
C LEU A 95 0.38 10.64 -4.02
N PRO A 96 1.58 10.47 -3.40
CA PRO A 96 1.78 9.52 -2.30
C PRO A 96 0.88 9.73 -1.08
N PHE A 97 0.42 10.95 -0.83
CA PHE A 97 -0.52 11.31 0.24
C PHE A 97 -2.00 11.17 -0.17
N GLU A 98 -2.29 10.74 -1.39
CA GLU A 98 -3.64 10.43 -1.88
C GLU A 98 -3.91 8.92 -1.78
N GLU A 99 -5.14 8.57 -1.41
CA GLU A 99 -5.55 7.17 -1.31
C GLU A 99 -5.93 6.60 -2.67
N ILE A 100 -5.49 5.37 -2.94
CA ILE A 100 -5.97 4.54 -4.05
C ILE A 100 -7.01 3.58 -3.47
N PHE A 101 -8.15 3.41 -4.13
CA PHE A 101 -9.21 2.51 -3.70
C PHE A 101 -9.31 1.29 -4.62
N VAL A 102 -9.33 0.11 -4.03
CA VAL A 102 -9.68 -1.14 -4.71
C VAL A 102 -11.19 -1.34 -4.60
N VAL A 103 -11.83 -1.57 -5.74
CA VAL A 103 -13.29 -1.70 -5.87
C VAL A 103 -13.66 -3.14 -6.21
N GLU A 104 -14.56 -3.70 -5.41
CA GLU A 104 -15.10 -5.06 -5.60
C GLU A 104 -16.63 -5.03 -5.46
N GLY A 105 -17.31 -5.11 -6.59
CA GLY A 105 -18.75 -4.89 -6.64
C GLY A 105 -19.13 -3.49 -6.08
N ARG A 106 -19.95 -3.48 -5.04
CA ARG A 106 -20.37 -2.24 -4.35
C ARG A 106 -19.40 -1.83 -3.21
N LYS A 107 -18.47 -2.69 -2.84
CA LYS A 107 -17.51 -2.44 -1.76
C LYS A 107 -16.25 -1.75 -2.31
N GLN A 108 -15.71 -0.84 -1.51
CA GLN A 108 -14.41 -0.23 -1.82
C GLN A 108 -13.56 -0.22 -0.56
N ARG A 109 -12.28 -0.53 -0.71
CA ARG A 109 -11.29 -0.51 0.37
C ARG A 109 -10.03 0.23 -0.08
N PRO A 110 -9.31 0.91 0.82
CA PRO A 110 -8.01 1.49 0.47
C PRO A 110 -7.05 0.40 0.01
N PHE A 111 -6.25 0.71 -1.01
CA PHE A 111 -5.13 -0.13 -1.40
C PHE A 111 -4.14 -0.24 -0.23
N SER A 112 -3.69 -1.43 0.06
CA SER A 112 -2.73 -1.70 1.13
C SER A 112 -1.57 -2.55 0.61
N LYS A 113 -0.36 -1.98 0.66
CA LYS A 113 0.87 -2.73 0.35
C LYS A 113 1.02 -3.97 1.21
N GLY A 114 0.74 -3.87 2.50
CA GLY A 114 0.86 -5.00 3.43
C GLY A 114 -0.09 -6.16 3.08
N LEU A 115 -1.33 -5.85 2.70
CA LEU A 115 -2.26 -6.89 2.23
C LEU A 115 -1.81 -7.51 0.91
N LEU A 116 -1.28 -6.69 0.00
CA LEU A 116 -0.73 -7.21 -1.26
C LEU A 116 0.53 -8.05 -1.02
N THR A 117 1.46 -7.60 -0.15
CA THR A 117 2.65 -8.38 0.24
C THR A 117 2.25 -9.75 0.77
N ARG A 118 1.33 -9.80 1.74
CA ARG A 118 0.82 -11.08 2.26
C ARG A 118 0.22 -11.95 1.15
N SER A 119 -0.57 -11.36 0.26
CA SER A 119 -1.14 -12.03 -0.89
C SER A 119 -0.09 -12.63 -1.83
N LEU A 120 1.05 -11.97 -1.98
CA LEU A 120 2.16 -12.43 -2.79
C LEU A 120 2.97 -13.54 -2.08
N GLU A 121 3.17 -13.42 -0.77
CA GLU A 121 3.79 -14.49 0.03
C GLU A 121 2.97 -15.77 -0.04
N ASP A 122 1.64 -15.65 0.05
CA ASP A 122 0.73 -16.78 -0.15
C ASP A 122 0.82 -17.38 -1.57
N ALA A 123 1.23 -16.60 -2.57
CA ALA A 123 1.50 -17.06 -3.92
C ALA A 123 2.93 -17.65 -4.11
N GLY A 124 3.69 -17.82 -3.01
CA GLY A 124 5.03 -18.40 -3.02
C GLY A 124 6.17 -17.46 -3.35
N PHE A 125 5.95 -16.12 -3.31
CA PHE A 125 7.04 -15.17 -3.35
C PHE A 125 7.71 -15.08 -1.99
N SER A 126 9.03 -14.89 -1.94
CA SER A 126 9.73 -14.57 -0.71
C SER A 126 9.26 -13.21 -0.17
N LEU A 127 9.42 -12.96 1.13
CA LEU A 127 9.05 -11.67 1.75
C LEU A 127 9.68 -10.48 1.02
N ARG A 128 10.94 -10.61 0.60
CA ARG A 128 11.66 -9.57 -0.14
C ARG A 128 11.03 -9.31 -1.51
N GLU A 129 10.83 -10.35 -2.30
CA GLU A 129 10.17 -10.26 -3.63
C GLU A 129 8.77 -9.69 -3.51
N ALA A 130 7.99 -10.17 -2.55
CA ALA A 130 6.63 -9.71 -2.30
C ALA A 130 6.58 -8.20 -1.96
N HIS A 131 7.53 -7.73 -1.14
CA HIS A 131 7.62 -6.33 -0.79
C HIS A 131 8.07 -5.44 -1.96
N GLU A 132 9.06 -5.87 -2.73
CA GLU A 132 9.53 -5.19 -3.95
C GLU A 132 8.42 -5.11 -4.99
N LEU A 133 7.72 -6.21 -5.23
CA LEU A 133 6.60 -6.26 -6.17
C LEU A 133 5.42 -5.37 -5.72
N ALA A 134 5.07 -5.40 -4.44
CA ALA A 134 4.01 -4.54 -3.92
C ALA A 134 4.34 -3.04 -4.06
N LYS A 135 5.62 -2.65 -3.89
CA LYS A 135 6.10 -1.29 -4.16
C LYS A 135 6.02 -0.95 -5.65
N ALA A 136 6.43 -1.86 -6.53
CA ALA A 136 6.38 -1.65 -7.97
C ALA A 136 4.94 -1.45 -8.47
N VAL A 137 4.01 -2.28 -8.00
CA VAL A 137 2.58 -2.15 -8.29
C VAL A 137 2.03 -0.81 -7.81
N GLU A 138 2.30 -0.42 -6.56
CA GLU A 138 1.86 0.89 -6.05
C GLU A 138 2.40 2.03 -6.90
N ARG A 139 3.71 2.02 -7.19
CA ARG A 139 4.37 3.03 -8.02
C ARG A 139 3.72 3.14 -9.40
N ARG A 140 3.45 2.02 -10.05
CA ARG A 140 2.77 1.99 -11.36
C ARG A 140 1.38 2.62 -11.28
N LEU A 141 0.56 2.20 -10.30
CA LEU A 141 -0.79 2.76 -10.11
C LEU A 141 -0.76 4.27 -9.89
N ARG A 142 0.23 4.77 -9.14
CA ARG A 142 0.39 6.21 -8.89
C ARG A 142 0.81 6.97 -10.14
N LEU A 143 1.77 6.45 -10.89
CA LEU A 143 2.22 7.07 -12.15
C LEU A 143 1.12 7.11 -13.21
N GLU A 144 0.28 6.07 -13.27
CA GLU A 144 -0.89 6.03 -14.16
C GLU A 144 -2.07 6.91 -13.67
N GLY A 145 -1.95 7.57 -12.53
CA GLY A 145 -3.00 8.43 -11.96
C GLY A 145 -4.22 7.68 -11.44
N VAL A 146 -4.06 6.39 -11.12
CA VAL A 146 -5.16 5.53 -10.70
C VAL A 146 -5.61 5.91 -9.28
N ARG A 147 -6.86 6.34 -9.14
CA ARG A 147 -7.51 6.62 -7.84
C ARG A 147 -8.47 5.51 -7.41
N ARG A 148 -9.01 4.79 -8.37
CA ARG A 148 -9.90 3.64 -8.16
C ARG A 148 -9.55 2.56 -9.16
N ILE A 149 -9.41 1.33 -8.68
CA ILE A 149 -9.07 0.19 -9.51
C ILE A 149 -9.99 -0.99 -9.16
N PRO A 150 -10.66 -1.61 -10.14
CA PRO A 150 -11.35 -2.86 -9.92
C PRO A 150 -10.38 -3.96 -9.47
N ALA A 151 -10.80 -4.82 -8.52
CA ALA A 151 -9.96 -5.91 -8.02
C ALA A 151 -9.36 -6.77 -9.14
N LYS A 152 -10.17 -7.19 -10.11
CA LYS A 152 -9.70 -7.95 -11.30
C LYS A 152 -8.64 -7.21 -12.14
N ARG A 153 -8.71 -5.89 -12.22
CA ARG A 153 -7.67 -5.10 -12.92
C ARG A 153 -6.40 -5.02 -12.10
N LEU A 154 -6.52 -4.87 -10.77
CA LEU A 154 -5.36 -4.90 -9.87
C LEU A 154 -4.60 -6.23 -10.00
N GLU A 155 -5.32 -7.36 -10.01
CA GLU A 155 -4.75 -8.70 -10.22
C GLU A 155 -3.94 -8.78 -11.52
N LYS A 156 -4.47 -8.23 -12.62
CA LYS A 156 -3.73 -8.17 -13.90
C LYS A 156 -2.47 -7.33 -13.78
N VAL A 157 -2.55 -6.15 -13.15
CA VAL A 157 -1.39 -5.29 -12.93
C VAL A 157 -0.32 -6.00 -12.09
N VAL A 158 -0.72 -6.71 -11.04
CA VAL A 158 0.21 -7.49 -10.20
C VAL A 158 0.90 -8.58 -11.01
N ALA A 159 0.15 -9.37 -11.80
CA ALA A 159 0.72 -10.43 -12.64
C ALA A 159 1.67 -9.88 -13.72
N GLU A 160 1.35 -8.74 -14.31
CA GLU A 160 2.20 -8.05 -15.29
C GLU A 160 3.51 -7.55 -14.64
N GLU A 161 3.43 -6.93 -13.46
CA GLU A 161 4.61 -6.48 -12.72
C GLU A 161 5.46 -7.66 -12.22
N ALA A 162 4.84 -8.76 -11.78
CA ALA A 162 5.55 -9.99 -11.42
C ALA A 162 6.32 -10.55 -12.61
N ARG A 163 5.67 -10.62 -13.78
CA ARG A 163 6.31 -11.04 -15.03
C ARG A 163 7.48 -10.13 -15.42
N ARG A 164 7.31 -8.83 -15.27
CA ARG A 164 8.34 -7.83 -15.60
C ARG A 164 9.57 -7.95 -14.71
N LEU A 165 9.39 -8.18 -13.41
CA LEU A 165 10.47 -8.21 -12.43
C LEU A 165 11.15 -9.58 -12.31
N TYR A 166 10.38 -10.67 -12.43
CA TYR A 166 10.83 -12.02 -12.07
C TYR A 166 10.59 -13.05 -13.18
N GLY A 167 10.17 -12.61 -14.37
CA GLY A 167 9.98 -13.47 -15.52
C GLY A 167 8.54 -14.03 -15.67
N PRO A 168 8.26 -14.73 -16.79
CA PRO A 168 6.92 -15.17 -17.16
C PRO A 168 6.29 -16.10 -16.12
N GLU A 169 7.06 -17.00 -15.55
CA GLU A 169 6.61 -17.97 -14.54
C GLU A 169 6.07 -17.30 -13.27
N ALA A 170 6.66 -16.18 -12.86
CA ALA A 170 6.21 -15.42 -11.69
C ALA A 170 4.80 -14.85 -11.90
N GLY A 171 4.50 -14.35 -13.11
CA GLY A 171 3.17 -13.88 -13.45
C GLY A 171 2.12 -14.99 -13.44
N GLU A 172 2.48 -16.18 -13.97
CA GLU A 172 1.59 -17.33 -13.97
C GLU A 172 1.39 -17.92 -12.57
N ARG A 173 2.43 -17.96 -11.74
CA ARG A 173 2.35 -18.37 -10.33
C ARG A 173 1.35 -17.51 -9.54
N TYR A 174 1.39 -16.21 -9.74
CA TYR A 174 0.42 -15.32 -9.10
C TYR A 174 -1.00 -15.54 -9.60
N ARG A 175 -1.20 -15.77 -10.90
CA ARG A 175 -2.50 -16.09 -11.50
C ARG A 175 -3.05 -17.42 -11.03
N ALA A 176 -2.20 -18.45 -10.99
CA ALA A 176 -2.59 -19.77 -10.49
C ALA A 176 -3.15 -19.68 -9.07
N ARG A 177 -2.49 -18.92 -8.17
CA ARG A 177 -3.03 -18.68 -6.83
C ARG A 177 -4.44 -18.10 -6.86
N LEU A 178 -4.75 -17.17 -7.76
CA LEU A 178 -6.09 -16.58 -7.86
C LEU A 178 -7.15 -17.60 -8.29
N LEU A 179 -6.77 -18.59 -9.10
CA LEU A 179 -7.65 -19.70 -9.47
C LEU A 179 -7.89 -20.64 -8.29
N TYR A 180 -6.89 -20.81 -7.41
CA TYR A 180 -6.96 -21.64 -6.21
C TYR A 180 -7.33 -20.87 -4.93
N ALA A 181 -7.45 -19.54 -4.99
CA ALA A 181 -7.94 -18.68 -3.89
C ALA A 181 -9.48 -18.71 -3.76
N GLY A 182 -10.17 -19.55 -4.52
CA GLY A 182 -11.47 -20.04 -4.13
C GLY A 182 -11.32 -20.67 -2.74
N GLU A 183 -12.16 -20.26 -1.78
CA GLU A 183 -12.17 -20.82 -0.44
C GLU A 183 -12.13 -22.35 -0.54
N LEU A 184 -11.00 -22.94 -0.12
CA LEU A 184 -10.91 -24.39 0.05
C LEU A 184 -11.83 -24.73 1.22
N PHE A 185 -12.86 -25.49 0.93
CA PHE A 185 -13.74 -26.03 1.96
C PHE A 185 -13.33 -27.46 2.29
N VAL A 186 -13.30 -27.76 3.56
CA VAL A 186 -13.17 -29.13 4.06
C VAL A 186 -14.56 -29.68 4.31
N GLU A 187 -14.85 -30.85 3.81
CA GLU A 187 -16.06 -31.63 4.06
C GLU A 187 -15.62 -32.87 4.85
N GLU A 188 -16.02 -32.98 6.11
CA GLU A 188 -15.56 -34.06 7.01
C GLU A 188 -16.14 -35.43 6.61
N ALA A 189 -17.31 -35.44 5.94
CA ALA A 189 -17.94 -36.62 5.36
C ALA A 189 -18.85 -36.19 4.20
N PRO A 190 -19.16 -37.09 3.26
CA PRO A 190 -20.08 -36.79 2.16
C PRO A 190 -21.42 -36.23 2.68
N GLY A 191 -21.75 -34.98 2.31
CA GLY A 191 -22.97 -34.27 2.76
C GLY A 191 -22.85 -33.52 4.09
N ALA A 192 -21.69 -33.51 4.73
CA ALA A 192 -21.44 -32.68 5.91
C ALA A 192 -21.35 -31.18 5.56
N PRO A 193 -21.63 -30.28 6.50
CA PRO A 193 -21.44 -28.85 6.28
C PRO A 193 -20.01 -28.53 5.88
N ARG A 194 -19.84 -27.81 4.77
CA ARG A 194 -18.54 -27.35 4.29
C ARG A 194 -18.01 -26.25 5.18
N VAL A 195 -16.85 -26.45 5.79
CA VAL A 195 -16.13 -25.45 6.58
C VAL A 195 -14.93 -24.91 5.81
N PRO A 196 -14.64 -23.60 5.87
CA PRO A 196 -13.46 -23.03 5.21
C PRO A 196 -12.18 -23.69 5.73
N PHE A 197 -11.30 -24.11 4.83
CA PHE A 197 -10.00 -24.66 5.18
C PHE A 197 -9.15 -23.66 5.92
N SER A 198 -8.65 -24.01 7.09
CA SER A 198 -7.78 -23.17 7.90
C SER A 198 -6.38 -23.78 8.00
N LYS A 199 -5.39 -23.08 7.43
CA LYS A 199 -3.97 -23.42 7.57
C LYS A 199 -3.53 -23.47 9.04
N GLY A 200 -4.13 -22.57 9.88
CA GLY A 200 -3.86 -22.53 11.30
C GLY A 200 -4.31 -23.80 12.02
N ILE A 201 -5.52 -24.30 11.72
CA ILE A 201 -6.04 -25.55 12.28
C ILE A 201 -5.18 -26.74 11.83
N LEU A 202 -4.80 -26.80 10.54
CA LEU A 202 -3.91 -27.85 10.05
C LEU A 202 -2.55 -27.78 10.74
N ALA A 203 -1.96 -26.60 10.89
CA ALA A 203 -0.68 -26.46 11.61
C ALA A 203 -0.79 -26.90 13.07
N GLN A 204 -1.89 -26.53 13.77
CA GLN A 204 -2.16 -27.01 15.14
C GLN A 204 -2.28 -28.51 15.23
N SER A 205 -2.99 -29.15 14.29
CA SER A 205 -3.11 -30.61 14.22
C SER A 205 -1.75 -31.27 13.98
N LEU A 206 -0.90 -30.69 13.13
CA LEU A 206 0.45 -31.18 12.88
C LEU A 206 1.37 -31.00 14.12
N MET A 207 1.22 -29.93 14.88
CA MET A 207 1.93 -29.72 16.14
C MET A 207 1.47 -30.73 17.21
N ALA A 208 0.19 -31.05 17.25
CA ALA A 208 -0.36 -32.02 18.19
C ALA A 208 0.21 -33.44 18.01
N ILE A 209 0.64 -33.80 16.80
CA ILE A 209 1.36 -35.05 16.52
C ILE A 209 2.88 -34.95 16.61
N GLY A 210 3.39 -33.84 17.19
CA GLY A 210 4.80 -33.69 17.56
C GLY A 210 5.69 -32.99 16.52
N LEU A 211 5.13 -32.39 15.48
CA LEU A 211 5.93 -31.56 14.58
C LEU A 211 6.31 -30.22 15.23
N SER A 212 7.53 -29.77 14.97
CA SER A 212 7.94 -28.42 15.38
C SER A 212 7.07 -27.34 14.71
N PRO A 213 6.82 -26.18 15.34
CA PRO A 213 5.99 -25.11 14.80
C PRO A 213 6.38 -24.72 13.37
N ASP A 214 7.68 -24.51 13.10
CA ASP A 214 8.19 -24.13 11.77
C ASP A 214 7.87 -25.17 10.70
N ARG A 215 8.00 -26.46 11.03
CA ARG A 215 7.70 -27.56 10.12
C ARG A 215 6.21 -27.73 9.90
N ALA A 216 5.40 -27.58 10.96
CA ALA A 216 3.96 -27.66 10.91
C ALA A 216 3.36 -26.53 10.04
N PHE A 217 3.80 -25.29 10.22
CA PHE A 217 3.36 -24.15 9.42
C PHE A 217 3.81 -24.27 7.96
N ARG A 218 5.01 -24.81 7.69
CA ARG A 218 5.49 -25.05 6.34
C ARG A 218 4.60 -26.06 5.62
N LEU A 219 4.35 -27.23 6.21
CA LEU A 219 3.50 -28.28 5.66
C LEU A 219 2.04 -27.82 5.46
N ALA A 220 1.50 -27.05 6.43
CA ALA A 220 0.16 -26.49 6.29
C ALA A 220 0.06 -25.48 5.14
N ARG A 221 1.15 -24.82 4.81
CA ARG A 221 1.24 -23.90 3.68
C ARG A 221 1.34 -24.65 2.34
N GLU A 222 2.15 -25.70 2.28
CA GLU A 222 2.32 -26.57 1.11
C GLU A 222 1.05 -27.36 0.80
N GLY A 223 0.39 -27.95 1.80
CA GLY A 223 -0.86 -28.69 1.65
C GLY A 223 -2.08 -27.85 1.21
N ALA A 224 -1.98 -26.55 1.27
CA ALA A 224 -2.99 -25.63 0.75
C ALA A 224 -2.73 -25.22 -0.73
N GLN A 225 -1.68 -25.76 -1.35
CA GLN A 225 -1.28 -25.48 -2.74
C GLN A 225 -1.57 -26.64 -3.70
N VAL A 226 -2.24 -27.70 -3.24
CA VAL A 226 -2.61 -28.87 -4.05
C VAL A 226 -3.94 -28.64 -4.76
#